data_6ce5a1d2bd8ff852394e02a095c8a7d6
#
_entry.id   6ce5a1d2bd8ff852394e02a095c8a7d6
#
_cell.length_a   1.000
_cell.length_b   1.000
_cell.length_c   1.000
_cell.angle_alpha   90.00
_cell.angle_beta   90.00
_cell.angle_gamma   90.00
#
_symmetry.space_group_name_H-M   'P 1'
#
loop_
_entity.id
_entity.type
_entity.pdbx_description
1 polymer ?
#
loop_
_entity_poly.entity_id
_entity_poly.type
_entity_poly.pdbx_seq_one_letter_code
_entity_poly.pdbx_strand_id
1 'polypeptide(L)'
;MFISTGINDSPVITGKAALQMANAAFHAAKFDVNGNITPAGAGENAIGLFIATTPELVNAGDDVTVQIKDIGLWITGAAVAAGAELTSDANGAAVTAAQGDYVTAIALEAATAAGQVIKVQIVKSGKMPA
;
A
#
# COMPACT_ATOMS: atom_id res chain seq x y z
N MET A 1 19.30 4.26 -29.04
CA MET A 1 18.52 3.83 -27.88
C MET A 1 18.69 4.85 -26.75
N PHE A 2 17.60 5.26 -26.18
CA PHE A 2 17.61 6.24 -25.11
C PHE A 2 17.24 5.58 -23.80
N ILE A 3 18.20 5.45 -22.96
CA ILE A 3 18.00 4.85 -21.65
C ILE A 3 17.02 5.71 -20.83
N SER A 4 17.06 7.02 -21.00
CA SER A 4 16.18 7.93 -20.29
C SER A 4 14.69 7.66 -20.53
N THR A 5 14.33 7.02 -21.65
CA THR A 5 12.93 6.69 -21.91
C THR A 5 12.39 5.61 -20.98
N GLY A 6 13.26 4.90 -20.28
CA GLY A 6 12.86 3.90 -19.31
C GLY A 6 12.65 4.46 -17.90
N ILE A 7 12.94 5.74 -17.68
CA ILE A 7 12.79 6.35 -16.36
C ILE A 7 11.36 6.83 -16.17
N ASN A 8 10.75 6.40 -15.06
CA ASN A 8 9.41 6.82 -14.68
C ASN A 8 9.48 7.64 -13.39
N ASP A 9 9.18 8.93 -13.49
CA ASP A 9 9.14 9.85 -12.35
C ASP A 9 7.77 9.86 -11.66
N SER A 10 6.79 9.18 -12.23
CA SER A 10 5.43 9.17 -11.68
C SER A 10 5.40 8.53 -10.30
N PRO A 11 4.59 9.06 -9.36
CA PRO A 11 4.39 8.40 -8.07
C PRO A 11 3.55 7.13 -8.15
N VAL A 12 3.01 6.80 -9.33
CA VAL A 12 2.09 5.67 -9.49
C VAL A 12 2.58 4.72 -10.57
N ILE A 13 2.17 3.46 -10.45
CA ILE A 13 2.30 2.44 -11.50
C ILE A 13 0.94 1.82 -11.75
N THR A 14 0.76 1.26 -12.93
CA THR A 14 -0.46 0.55 -13.32
C THR A 14 -0.13 -0.90 -13.63
N GLY A 15 -0.96 -1.81 -13.15
CA GLY A 15 -0.83 -3.23 -13.41
C GLY A 15 -2.18 -3.90 -13.48
N LYS A 16 -2.19 -5.21 -13.65
CA LYS A 16 -3.42 -6.00 -13.75
C LYS A 16 -3.81 -6.55 -12.39
N ALA A 17 -5.10 -6.48 -12.07
CA ALA A 17 -5.63 -7.07 -10.84
C ALA A 17 -5.53 -8.59 -10.93
N ALA A 18 -5.02 -9.23 -9.87
CA ALA A 18 -4.86 -10.68 -9.79
C ALA A 18 -6.19 -11.41 -9.60
N LEU A 19 -7.15 -10.72 -8.96
CA LEU A 19 -8.44 -11.31 -8.58
C LEU A 19 -9.47 -10.19 -8.42
N GLN A 20 -10.71 -10.57 -8.22
CA GLN A 20 -11.76 -9.60 -7.94
C GLN A 20 -11.53 -8.98 -6.55
N MET A 21 -11.60 -7.65 -6.48
CA MET A 21 -11.42 -6.90 -5.24
C MET A 21 -12.57 -5.92 -5.04
N ALA A 22 -13.05 -5.82 -3.81
CA ALA A 22 -14.06 -4.82 -3.43
C ALA A 22 -13.43 -3.82 -2.47
N ASN A 23 -13.68 -2.54 -2.71
CA ASN A 23 -13.26 -1.44 -1.83
C ASN A 23 -11.75 -1.43 -1.53
N ALA A 24 -10.93 -1.67 -2.54
CA ALA A 24 -9.48 -1.74 -2.40
C ALA A 24 -8.82 -0.37 -2.20
N ALA A 25 -9.48 0.73 -2.56
CA ALA A 25 -8.93 2.07 -2.39
C ALA A 25 -8.44 2.28 -0.95
N PHE A 26 -7.29 2.95 -0.79
CA PHE A 26 -6.65 3.23 0.50
C PHE A 26 -6.06 2.02 1.21
N HIS A 27 -6.05 0.86 0.60
CA HIS A 27 -5.43 -0.35 1.14
C HIS A 27 -4.08 -0.62 0.49
N ALA A 28 -3.22 -1.36 1.19
CA ALA A 28 -1.91 -1.72 0.66
C ALA A 28 -2.01 -2.78 -0.44
N ALA A 29 -1.15 -2.66 -1.43
CA ALA A 29 -1.08 -3.54 -2.58
C ALA A 29 0.27 -4.23 -2.67
N LYS A 30 0.29 -5.43 -3.22
CA LYS A 30 1.53 -6.16 -3.51
C LYS A 30 1.43 -6.85 -4.87
N PHE A 31 2.56 -7.33 -5.39
CA PHE A 31 2.56 -8.23 -6.53
C PHE A 31 2.38 -9.68 -6.06
N ASP A 32 1.62 -10.47 -6.82
CA ASP A 32 1.59 -11.91 -6.64
C ASP A 32 2.74 -12.57 -7.42
N VAL A 33 2.79 -13.91 -7.41
CA VAL A 33 3.87 -14.66 -8.08
C VAL A 33 3.86 -14.49 -9.59
N ASN A 34 2.75 -14.08 -10.17
CA ASN A 34 2.59 -13.88 -11.61
C ASN A 34 2.81 -12.41 -12.02
N GLY A 35 3.17 -11.54 -11.08
CA GLY A 35 3.35 -10.12 -11.35
C GLY A 35 2.07 -9.31 -11.43
N ASN A 36 0.94 -9.87 -11.01
CA ASN A 36 -0.32 -9.16 -10.94
C ASN A 36 -0.49 -8.51 -9.57
N ILE A 37 -1.41 -7.55 -9.46
CA ILE A 37 -1.60 -6.76 -8.26
C ILE A 37 -2.74 -7.35 -7.42
N THR A 38 -2.47 -7.50 -6.13
CA THR A 38 -3.43 -8.01 -5.15
C THR A 38 -3.29 -7.22 -3.84
N PRO A 39 -4.29 -7.21 -2.96
CA PRO A 39 -4.12 -6.61 -1.64
C PRO A 39 -3.01 -7.29 -0.85
N ALA A 40 -2.24 -6.50 -0.11
CA ALA A 40 -1.21 -7.04 0.77
C ALA A 40 -1.85 -7.63 2.04
N GLY A 41 -1.27 -8.69 2.54
CA GLY A 41 -1.66 -9.31 3.80
C GLY A 41 -0.80 -8.84 4.97
N ALA A 42 -0.96 -9.50 6.11
CA ALA A 42 -0.31 -9.10 7.36
C ALA A 42 1.22 -9.13 7.26
N GLY A 43 1.85 -7.99 7.49
CA GLY A 43 3.31 -7.83 7.52
C GLY A 43 4.01 -8.06 6.20
N GLU A 44 3.29 -8.16 5.09
CA GLU A 44 3.85 -8.48 3.79
C GLU A 44 4.56 -7.29 3.14
N ASN A 45 5.40 -7.60 2.16
CA ASN A 45 6.15 -6.60 1.41
C ASN A 45 5.25 -5.91 0.37
N ALA A 46 4.51 -4.91 0.80
CA ALA A 46 3.65 -4.13 -0.08
C ALA A 46 4.48 -3.26 -1.03
N ILE A 47 4.00 -3.06 -2.26
CA ILE A 47 4.63 -2.15 -3.21
C ILE A 47 4.14 -0.72 -3.04
N GLY A 48 2.98 -0.53 -2.45
CA GLY A 48 2.37 0.78 -2.26
C GLY A 48 0.92 0.68 -1.87
N LEU A 49 0.15 1.70 -2.24
CA LEU A 49 -1.24 1.86 -1.81
C LEU A 49 -2.13 2.04 -3.04
N PHE A 50 -3.30 1.37 -3.05
CA PHE A 50 -4.33 1.67 -4.05
C PHE A 50 -4.81 3.10 -3.86
N ILE A 51 -4.92 3.85 -4.95
CA ILE A 51 -5.30 5.26 -4.90
C ILE A 51 -6.81 5.45 -4.77
N ALA A 52 -7.20 6.66 -4.39
CA ALA A 52 -8.59 7.02 -4.12
C ALA A 52 -9.55 6.78 -5.30
N THR A 53 -9.05 6.83 -6.53
CA THR A 53 -9.88 6.63 -7.73
C THR A 53 -10.08 5.16 -8.07
N THR A 54 -9.54 4.23 -7.30
CA THR A 54 -9.77 2.80 -7.50
C THR A 54 -11.26 2.51 -7.36
N PRO A 55 -11.90 1.86 -8.36
CA PRO A 55 -13.33 1.57 -8.28
C PRO A 55 -13.70 0.69 -7.09
N GLU A 56 -14.95 0.80 -6.61
CA GLU A 56 -15.45 -0.05 -5.55
C GLU A 56 -15.37 -1.53 -5.90
N LEU A 57 -15.54 -1.87 -7.17
CA LEU A 57 -15.40 -3.24 -7.64
C LEU A 57 -14.39 -3.28 -8.79
N VAL A 58 -13.37 -4.09 -8.59
CA VAL A 58 -12.33 -4.37 -9.58
C VAL A 58 -12.42 -5.84 -9.92
N ASN A 59 -12.46 -6.18 -11.19
CA ASN A 59 -12.48 -7.58 -11.64
C ASN A 59 -11.06 -8.06 -11.97
N ALA A 60 -10.83 -9.35 -11.88
CA ALA A 60 -9.56 -9.93 -12.30
C ALA A 60 -9.23 -9.52 -13.73
N GLY A 61 -7.99 -9.08 -13.96
CA GLY A 61 -7.55 -8.61 -15.27
C GLY A 61 -7.77 -7.13 -15.55
N ASP A 62 -8.53 -6.42 -14.71
CA ASP A 62 -8.69 -4.97 -14.83
C ASP A 62 -7.39 -4.25 -14.49
N ASP A 63 -7.20 -3.08 -15.09
CA ASP A 63 -6.08 -2.22 -14.71
C ASP A 63 -6.34 -1.57 -13.36
N VAL A 64 -5.33 -1.58 -12.50
CA VAL A 64 -5.37 -0.89 -11.22
C VAL A 64 -4.12 -0.04 -11.06
N THR A 65 -4.26 1.08 -10.39
CA THR A 65 -3.17 2.03 -10.17
C THR A 65 -2.78 2.05 -8.70
N VAL A 66 -1.47 1.97 -8.45
CA VAL A 66 -0.90 1.91 -7.10
C VAL A 66 0.09 3.05 -6.95
N GLN A 67 -0.02 3.78 -5.84
CA GLN A 67 0.96 4.80 -5.48
C GLN A 67 2.14 4.12 -4.79
N ILE A 68 3.35 4.37 -5.29
CA ILE A 68 4.56 3.67 -4.84
C ILE A 68 5.54 4.57 -4.09
N LYS A 69 5.30 5.86 -4.04
CA LYS A 69 6.18 6.83 -3.36
C LYS A 69 5.42 8.07 -2.95
N ASP A 70 6.08 8.96 -2.23
CA ASP A 70 5.59 10.25 -1.77
C ASP A 70 4.51 10.11 -0.68
N ILE A 71 3.65 11.10 -0.55
CA ILE A 71 2.61 11.12 0.49
C ILE A 71 1.33 10.55 -0.09
N GLY A 72 0.80 9.54 0.57
CA GLY A 72 -0.44 8.88 0.17
C GLY A 72 -1.44 8.82 1.30
N LEU A 73 -2.56 8.18 1.02
CA LEU A 73 -3.64 7.97 1.98
C LEU A 73 -3.79 6.48 2.24
N TRP A 74 -3.85 6.11 3.51
CA TRP A 74 -3.96 4.71 3.92
C TRP A 74 -5.00 4.58 5.02
N ILE A 75 -5.94 3.66 4.85
CA ILE A 75 -6.95 3.37 5.86
C ILE A 75 -6.32 2.55 6.98
N THR A 76 -6.68 2.86 8.21
CA THR A 76 -6.09 2.18 9.37
C THR A 76 -6.86 0.92 9.75
N GLY A 77 -6.12 -0.06 10.28
CA GLY A 77 -6.70 -1.28 10.86
C GLY A 77 -6.72 -1.26 12.38
N ALA A 78 -6.12 -0.22 12.99
CA ALA A 78 -6.07 -0.02 14.44
C ALA A 78 -5.64 1.42 14.70
N ALA A 79 -5.63 1.83 15.96
CA ALA A 79 -5.07 3.12 16.35
C ALA A 79 -3.56 3.13 16.06
N VAL A 80 -3.07 4.25 15.53
CA VAL A 80 -1.64 4.44 15.27
C VAL A 80 -1.23 5.84 15.73
N ALA A 81 0.03 5.98 16.13
CA ALA A 81 0.59 7.28 16.51
C ALA A 81 1.20 7.98 15.29
N ALA A 82 1.22 9.30 15.29
CA ALA A 82 1.99 10.05 14.29
C ALA A 82 3.47 9.67 14.40
N GLY A 83 4.13 9.44 13.29
CA GLY A 83 5.52 9.01 13.24
C GLY A 83 5.71 7.51 13.33
N ALA A 84 4.68 6.73 13.58
CA ALA A 84 4.79 5.27 13.66
C ALA A 84 5.16 4.67 12.31
N GLU A 85 6.03 3.66 12.33
CA GLU A 85 6.30 2.85 11.15
C GLU A 85 5.15 1.86 10.95
N LEU A 86 4.61 1.81 9.74
CA LEU A 86 3.39 1.09 9.45
C LEU A 86 3.61 -0.08 8.51
N THR A 87 2.88 -1.15 8.78
CA THR A 87 2.77 -2.32 7.91
C THR A 87 1.30 -2.57 7.59
N SER A 88 1.02 -3.50 6.68
CA SER A 88 -0.35 -3.91 6.39
C SER A 88 -0.80 -5.00 7.36
N ASP A 89 -2.10 -4.98 7.69
CA ASP A 89 -2.74 -6.10 8.38
C ASP A 89 -3.26 -7.12 7.36
N ALA A 90 -4.01 -8.12 7.82
CA ALA A 90 -4.52 -9.17 6.95
C ALA A 90 -5.43 -8.66 5.83
N ASN A 91 -5.99 -7.46 5.98
CA ASN A 91 -6.90 -6.84 5.02
C ASN A 91 -6.23 -5.73 4.20
N GLY A 92 -4.94 -5.52 4.38
CA GLY A 92 -4.23 -4.44 3.71
C GLY A 92 -4.38 -3.07 4.36
N ALA A 93 -4.96 -3.00 5.55
CA ALA A 93 -5.07 -1.75 6.30
C ALA A 93 -3.81 -1.49 7.11
N ALA A 94 -3.59 -0.22 7.49
CA ALA A 94 -2.37 0.19 8.19
C ALA A 94 -2.43 -0.15 9.68
N VAL A 95 -1.38 -0.78 10.17
CA VAL A 95 -1.15 -1.01 11.60
C VAL A 95 0.32 -0.73 11.91
N THR A 96 0.62 -0.49 13.17
CA THR A 96 2.01 -0.29 13.59
C THR A 96 2.81 -1.57 13.31
N ALA A 97 3.96 -1.41 12.65
CA ALA A 97 4.82 -2.53 12.31
C ALA A 97 5.42 -3.16 13.57
N ALA A 98 5.43 -4.48 13.59
CA ALA A 98 6.06 -5.27 14.63
C ALA A 98 7.29 -5.98 14.08
N GLN A 99 8.02 -6.63 14.97
CA GLN A 99 9.19 -7.41 14.62
C GLN A 99 8.87 -8.40 13.49
N GLY A 100 9.69 -8.36 12.43
CA GLY A 100 9.53 -9.25 11.28
C GLY A 100 8.61 -8.72 10.19
N ASP A 101 7.89 -7.63 10.44
CA ASP A 101 6.99 -7.03 9.43
C ASP A 101 7.77 -6.15 8.46
N TYR A 102 7.30 -6.09 7.20
CA TYR A 102 7.82 -5.10 6.27
C TYR A 102 7.20 -3.73 6.54
N VAL A 103 8.04 -2.70 6.63
CA VAL A 103 7.58 -1.32 6.79
C VAL A 103 7.27 -0.74 5.42
N THR A 104 6.04 -0.27 5.24
CA THR A 104 5.60 0.32 3.97
C THR A 104 5.60 1.84 4.03
N ALA A 105 5.26 2.42 5.17
CA ALA A 105 5.09 3.87 5.29
C ALA A 105 5.27 4.33 6.73
N ILE A 106 5.37 5.66 6.89
CA ILE A 106 5.38 6.31 8.21
C ILE A 106 4.10 7.15 8.32
N ALA A 107 3.40 7.05 9.44
CA ALA A 107 2.20 7.84 9.68
C ALA A 107 2.57 9.31 9.84
N LEU A 108 1.91 10.19 9.07
CA LEU A 108 2.09 11.63 9.18
C LEU A 108 1.05 12.27 10.11
N GLU A 109 0.06 11.49 10.53
CA GLU A 109 -0.94 11.90 11.50
C GLU A 109 -1.40 10.68 12.29
N ALA A 110 -1.98 10.93 13.45
CA ALA A 110 -2.45 9.86 14.32
C ALA A 110 -3.84 9.40 13.90
N ALA A 111 -4.16 8.14 14.21
CA ALA A 111 -5.52 7.61 14.14
C ALA A 111 -5.90 7.05 15.50
N THR A 112 -7.14 7.26 15.91
CA THR A 112 -7.64 6.81 17.21
C THR A 112 -8.29 5.44 17.15
N ALA A 113 -8.60 4.96 15.95
CA ALA A 113 -9.31 3.69 15.76
C ALA A 113 -9.07 3.15 14.35
N ALA A 114 -9.51 1.92 14.12
CA ALA A 114 -9.57 1.34 12.78
C ALA A 114 -10.57 2.09 11.89
N GLY A 115 -10.32 2.07 10.59
CA GLY A 115 -11.24 2.63 9.60
C GLY A 115 -11.06 4.11 9.32
N GLN A 116 -10.01 4.74 9.83
CA GLN A 116 -9.70 6.14 9.56
C GLN A 116 -8.66 6.23 8.43
N VAL A 117 -8.88 7.15 7.49
CA VAL A 117 -7.92 7.40 6.41
C VAL A 117 -6.96 8.47 6.85
N ILE A 118 -5.67 8.17 6.86
CA ILE A 118 -4.62 9.09 7.30
C ILE A 118 -3.60 9.32 6.21
N LYS A 119 -2.89 10.45 6.31
CA LYS A 119 -1.74 10.73 5.46
C LYS A 119 -0.54 9.93 5.93
N VAL A 120 0.15 9.32 4.99
CA VAL A 120 1.36 8.56 5.27
C VAL A 120 2.43 8.92 4.25
N GLN A 121 3.69 8.79 4.65
CA GLN A 121 4.82 8.90 3.74
C GLN A 121 5.28 7.49 3.38
N ILE A 122 5.24 7.15 2.10
CA ILE A 122 5.67 5.83 1.63
C ILE A 122 7.19 5.79 1.66
N VAL A 123 7.77 4.92 2.48
CA VAL A 123 9.22 4.86 2.69
C VAL A 123 9.85 3.52 2.37
N LYS A 124 9.11 2.43 2.38
CA LYS A 124 9.62 1.10 2.05
C LYS A 124 10.98 0.80 2.71
N SER A 125 11.05 0.94 4.01
CA SER A 125 12.31 0.83 4.74
C SER A 125 12.76 -0.61 5.02
N GLY A 126 12.06 -1.60 4.48
CA GLY A 126 12.40 -2.99 4.63
C GLY A 126 11.75 -3.63 5.85
N LYS A 127 12.34 -4.72 6.32
CA LYS A 127 11.80 -5.50 7.43
C LYS A 127 12.21 -4.93 8.78
N MET A 128 11.29 -4.93 9.73
CA MET A 128 11.61 -4.57 11.11
C MET A 128 12.59 -5.60 11.69
N PRO A 129 13.64 -5.16 12.37
CA PRO A 129 14.60 -6.09 12.96
C PRO A 129 13.94 -7.06 13.95
N ALA A 130 14.48 -8.24 13.96
CA ALA A 130 14.06 -9.26 14.90
C ALA A 130 14.61 -8.98 16.31
#